data_a2599b6ce3fa83e660e385962ac4996c
#
_entry.id   a2599b6ce3fa83e660e385962ac4996c
#
_cell.length_a   1.000
_cell.length_b   1.000
_cell.length_c   1.000
_cell.angle_alpha   90.00
_cell.angle_beta   90.00
_cell.angle_gamma   90.00
#
_symmetry.space_group_name_H-M   'P 1'
#
loop_
_entity.id
_entity.type
_entity.pdbx_description
1 polymer ?
#
loop_
_entity_poly.entity_id
_entity_poly.type
_entity_poly.pdbx_seq_one_letter_code
_entity_poly.pdbx_strand_id
1 'polypeptide(L)'
;MRILFLSCNTGEGHNSTAKAIMEVLEAQGASCEIRDVLAWLSPRFSKFICSWHTRIYRYAPRLFDASYRAMEKRGAGADTSIYDILSLGAEKLWELLLEEQYDAVVCVHVFSGMMMTEVRRTWGVKIPCFFVATDYTCSPTVEQCIMDGYIIPAAELSGEFVNAGLPADKLLPLGIPVRQAFYKSAPRKDAREKLGLPEGGVLALVMCGSMGAGPMHKIVRKLTADMPENGRVVAICGRNERLLETLSEEKDPRLTALGYTTNVDEYMDAADFIITKPGGLSSTEAANKHLPMVFINAVGGCEGRNFDFFLKSGFAVGSEDADEVVTMATSLAHDPERLETMRQNLSKAFTTNSAAEIAACVTRAAENYRGIKKEALPAEAPAPAPEAGPAPAPEKKTAANLARAILGESQARTRYTVYAGIARQEGNERVARLFEETAANEAVHAECFLRELRALGIPGTVPDLTESFSMETGTTAENLRYAAEGERQEYSILYPEFARVAAEEGFDSAARLWAHIARAEEGHERLFRRLERGKSTAEVPEGMWRCMNCGYVYETAELPEHCPVCGKGPGWQQPEGKK
;
A
#
# COMPACT_ATOMS: atom_id res chain seq x y z
N MET A 1 16.54 0.65 -25.87
CA MET A 1 15.40 0.10 -25.11
C MET A 1 15.18 0.95 -23.88
N ARG A 2 13.92 1.36 -23.62
CA ARG A 2 13.54 2.20 -22.47
C ARG A 2 12.57 1.43 -21.59
N ILE A 3 12.87 1.27 -20.32
CA ILE A 3 12.07 0.48 -19.38
C ILE A 3 11.61 1.38 -18.23
N LEU A 4 10.31 1.37 -17.98
CA LEU A 4 9.69 2.10 -16.86
C LEU A 4 9.49 1.17 -15.66
N PHE A 5 10.01 1.58 -14.52
CA PHE A 5 9.75 0.93 -13.23
C PHE A 5 8.74 1.75 -12.44
N LEU A 6 7.65 1.10 -12.03
CA LEU A 6 6.60 1.70 -11.22
C LEU A 6 6.68 1.18 -9.78
N SER A 7 6.88 2.08 -8.84
CA SER A 7 7.06 1.78 -7.42
C SER A 7 6.18 2.67 -6.54
N CYS A 8 6.24 2.45 -5.25
CA CYS A 8 5.71 3.33 -4.21
C CYS A 8 6.77 3.55 -3.13
N ASN A 9 6.88 4.78 -2.64
CA ASN A 9 7.84 5.13 -1.59
C ASN A 9 7.38 4.71 -0.19
N THR A 10 6.59 3.63 -0.08
CA THR A 10 6.12 3.07 1.20
C THR A 10 7.22 2.34 1.99
N GLY A 11 8.36 2.05 1.36
CA GLY A 11 9.52 1.41 1.96
C GLY A 11 10.71 1.33 0.99
N GLU A 12 11.91 1.15 1.53
CA GLU A 12 13.14 1.04 0.70
C GLU A 12 13.19 -0.29 -0.09
N GLY A 13 12.45 -1.32 0.33
CA GLY A 13 12.49 -2.65 -0.29
C GLY A 13 12.08 -2.64 -1.76
N HIS A 14 10.91 -2.08 -2.07
CA HIS A 14 10.40 -2.02 -3.45
C HIS A 14 11.34 -1.24 -4.39
N ASN A 15 11.83 -0.09 -3.95
CA ASN A 15 12.78 0.69 -4.74
C ASN A 15 14.11 -0.04 -4.93
N SER A 16 14.58 -0.78 -3.93
CA SER A 16 15.81 -1.59 -4.04
C SER A 16 15.63 -2.77 -4.98
N THR A 17 14.45 -3.42 -4.99
CA THR A 17 14.07 -4.45 -5.95
C THR A 17 14.08 -3.92 -7.38
N ALA A 18 13.48 -2.75 -7.62
CA ALA A 18 13.53 -2.10 -8.94
C ALA A 18 14.97 -1.80 -9.37
N LYS A 19 15.76 -1.17 -8.49
CA LYS A 19 17.17 -0.83 -8.77
C LYS A 19 18.04 -2.05 -9.07
N ALA A 20 17.75 -3.19 -8.45
CA ALA A 20 18.49 -4.43 -8.71
C ALA A 20 18.30 -4.93 -10.16
N ILE A 21 17.10 -4.80 -10.71
CA ILE A 21 16.82 -5.15 -12.11
C ILE A 21 17.40 -4.07 -13.05
N MET A 22 17.23 -2.78 -12.69
CA MET A 22 17.76 -1.64 -13.45
C MET A 22 19.27 -1.75 -13.61
N GLU A 23 20.01 -2.09 -12.56
CA GLU A 23 21.47 -2.26 -12.59
C GLU A 23 21.92 -3.24 -13.69
N VAL A 24 21.18 -4.32 -13.91
CA VAL A 24 21.46 -5.30 -14.97
C VAL A 24 21.08 -4.76 -16.33
N LEU A 25 19.89 -4.18 -16.47
CA LEU A 25 19.39 -3.64 -17.75
C LEU A 25 20.26 -2.47 -18.25
N GLU A 26 20.67 -1.58 -17.37
CA GLU A 26 21.54 -0.45 -17.68
C GLU A 26 22.95 -0.90 -18.10
N ALA A 27 23.49 -1.94 -17.44
CA ALA A 27 24.74 -2.56 -17.86
C ALA A 27 24.65 -3.19 -19.27
N GLN A 28 23.45 -3.54 -19.74
CA GLN A 28 23.16 -4.04 -21.08
C GLN A 28 22.81 -2.92 -22.07
N GLY A 29 22.87 -1.64 -21.65
CA GLY A 29 22.63 -0.48 -22.50
C GLY A 29 21.16 -0.05 -22.58
N ALA A 30 20.28 -0.54 -21.72
CA ALA A 30 18.92 -0.02 -21.60
C ALA A 30 18.91 1.30 -20.82
N SER A 31 17.92 2.15 -21.09
CA SER A 31 17.61 3.33 -20.29
C SER A 31 16.46 2.99 -19.35
N CYS A 32 16.70 3.05 -18.05
CA CYS A 32 15.71 2.72 -17.03
C CYS A 32 15.28 3.95 -16.26
N GLU A 33 14.00 4.02 -15.92
CA GLU A 33 13.43 5.10 -15.12
C GLU A 33 12.52 4.52 -14.03
N ILE A 34 12.60 5.06 -12.82
CA ILE A 34 11.72 4.66 -11.71
C ILE A 34 10.79 5.82 -11.33
N ARG A 35 9.50 5.54 -11.21
CA ARG A 35 8.46 6.51 -10.83
C ARG A 35 7.64 6.02 -9.64
N ASP A 36 7.35 6.95 -8.72
CA ASP A 36 6.42 6.73 -7.61
C ASP A 36 5.00 7.04 -8.07
N VAL A 37 4.17 5.99 -8.16
CA VAL A 37 2.78 6.13 -8.65
C VAL A 37 1.92 6.98 -7.72
N LEU A 38 2.19 7.02 -6.42
CA LEU A 38 1.45 7.86 -5.47
C LEU A 38 1.75 9.36 -5.66
N ALA A 39 2.89 9.70 -6.23
CA ALA A 39 3.24 11.09 -6.52
C ALA A 39 2.36 11.72 -7.61
N TRP A 40 1.80 10.91 -8.52
CA TRP A 40 0.85 11.38 -9.54
C TRP A 40 -0.52 11.73 -8.98
N LEU A 41 -0.93 11.11 -7.88
CA LEU A 41 -2.15 11.51 -7.17
C LEU A 41 -1.94 12.88 -6.51
N SER A 42 -0.90 13.01 -5.70
CA SER A 42 -0.41 14.25 -5.12
C SER A 42 0.93 13.98 -4.41
N PRO A 43 1.96 14.84 -4.57
CA PRO A 43 3.22 14.71 -3.81
C PRO A 43 3.03 14.78 -2.29
N ARG A 44 1.99 15.51 -1.83
CA ARG A 44 1.63 15.58 -0.41
C ARG A 44 0.95 14.29 0.06
N PHE A 45 0.09 13.71 -0.76
CA PHE A 45 -0.59 12.44 -0.50
C PHE A 45 0.41 11.29 -0.42
N SER A 46 1.36 11.20 -1.36
CA SER A 46 2.45 10.20 -1.31
C SER A 46 3.21 10.30 0.02
N LYS A 47 3.66 11.50 0.39
CA LYS A 47 4.36 11.73 1.68
C LYS A 47 3.50 11.36 2.89
N PHE A 48 2.20 11.65 2.86
CA PHE A 48 1.28 11.32 3.94
C PHE A 48 1.12 9.81 4.10
N ILE A 49 0.80 9.09 3.01
CA ILE A 49 0.65 7.62 3.01
C ILE A 49 1.94 6.94 3.47
N CYS A 50 3.10 7.37 2.95
CA CYS A 50 4.40 6.81 3.34
C CYS A 50 4.70 7.05 4.83
N SER A 51 4.44 8.27 5.33
CA SER A 51 4.62 8.61 6.74
C SER A 51 3.66 7.82 7.65
N TRP A 52 2.40 7.69 7.23
CA TRP A 52 1.36 6.98 7.97
C TRP A 52 1.62 5.47 8.03
N HIS A 53 1.99 4.88 6.89
CA HIS A 53 2.42 3.48 6.80
C HIS A 53 3.61 3.20 7.73
N THR A 54 4.65 4.05 7.69
CA THR A 54 5.82 3.93 8.57
C THR A 54 5.44 4.05 10.05
N ARG A 55 4.51 4.95 10.40
CA ARG A 55 4.06 5.13 11.78
C ARG A 55 3.24 3.94 12.30
N ILE A 56 2.26 3.45 11.52
CA ILE A 56 1.47 2.27 11.92
C ILE A 56 2.38 1.06 12.08
N TYR A 57 3.25 0.82 11.11
CA TYR A 57 4.21 -0.26 11.16
C TYR A 57 5.12 -0.19 12.41
N ARG A 58 5.54 1.02 12.80
CA ARG A 58 6.44 1.23 13.94
C ARG A 58 5.74 1.21 15.29
N TYR A 59 4.56 1.81 15.41
CA TYR A 59 3.91 2.07 16.70
C TYR A 59 2.67 1.22 16.96
N ALA A 60 2.05 0.64 15.93
CA ALA A 60 0.85 -0.17 16.04
C ALA A 60 0.91 -1.45 15.16
N PRO A 61 1.95 -2.31 15.30
CA PRO A 61 2.15 -3.48 14.44
C PRO A 61 0.97 -4.47 14.48
N ARG A 62 0.29 -4.61 15.63
CA ARG A 62 -0.91 -5.46 15.74
C ARG A 62 -2.10 -4.94 14.92
N LEU A 63 -2.24 -3.61 14.80
CA LEU A 63 -3.28 -2.99 13.98
C LEU A 63 -2.95 -3.19 12.49
N PHE A 64 -1.68 -3.09 12.13
CA PHE A 64 -1.21 -3.39 10.78
C PHE A 64 -1.53 -4.84 10.38
N ASP A 65 -1.18 -5.80 11.23
CA ASP A 65 -1.47 -7.23 11.02
C ASP A 65 -3.00 -7.50 10.92
N ALA A 66 -3.80 -6.90 11.78
CA ALA A 66 -5.25 -7.04 11.73
C ALA A 66 -5.85 -6.48 10.43
N SER A 67 -5.36 -5.33 9.95
CA SER A 67 -5.79 -4.75 8.69
C SER A 67 -5.38 -5.61 7.48
N TYR A 68 -4.18 -6.16 7.50
CA TYR A 68 -3.66 -7.05 6.48
C TYR A 68 -4.48 -8.34 6.39
N ARG A 69 -4.74 -9.00 7.52
CA ARG A 69 -5.60 -10.19 7.59
C ARG A 69 -7.05 -9.91 7.17
N ALA A 70 -7.54 -8.71 7.43
CA ALA A 70 -8.87 -8.31 6.97
C ALA A 70 -8.93 -8.17 5.44
N MET A 71 -7.86 -7.69 4.81
CA MET A 71 -7.73 -7.67 3.34
C MET A 71 -7.63 -9.08 2.76
N GLU A 72 -6.81 -9.96 3.35
CA GLU A 72 -6.73 -11.38 2.93
C GLU A 72 -8.09 -12.10 2.97
N LYS A 73 -8.91 -11.82 4.00
CA LYS A 73 -10.23 -12.47 4.18
C LYS A 73 -11.31 -11.95 3.21
N ARG A 74 -11.15 -10.77 2.62
CA ARG A 74 -12.16 -10.19 1.71
C ARG A 74 -12.26 -10.91 0.37
N GLY A 75 -11.27 -11.73 0.00
CA GLY A 75 -11.28 -12.57 -1.21
C GLY A 75 -11.14 -11.78 -2.52
N ALA A 76 -10.86 -12.52 -3.58
CA ALA A 76 -10.80 -11.98 -4.94
C ALA A 76 -12.18 -11.44 -5.35
N GLY A 77 -12.24 -10.12 -5.65
CA GLY A 77 -13.45 -9.48 -6.15
C GLY A 77 -14.09 -8.42 -5.24
N ALA A 78 -13.53 -8.17 -4.05
CA ALA A 78 -13.95 -7.00 -3.28
C ALA A 78 -13.38 -5.72 -3.93
N ASP A 79 -14.24 -4.90 -4.52
CA ASP A 79 -13.89 -3.55 -4.97
C ASP A 79 -13.24 -2.80 -3.81
N THR A 80 -11.96 -2.50 -3.95
CA THR A 80 -11.25 -1.74 -2.94
C THR A 80 -11.32 -0.27 -3.31
N SER A 81 -11.76 0.57 -2.40
CA SER A 81 -11.71 2.04 -2.52
C SER A 81 -10.30 2.58 -2.84
N ILE A 82 -9.26 1.76 -2.61
CA ILE A 82 -7.87 2.04 -2.99
C ILE A 82 -7.71 1.99 -4.52
N TYR A 83 -8.37 1.03 -5.20
CA TYR A 83 -8.32 0.95 -6.66
C TYR A 83 -8.88 2.22 -7.32
N ASP A 84 -10.02 2.71 -6.82
CA ASP A 84 -10.64 3.93 -7.35
C ASP A 84 -9.76 5.17 -7.17
N ILE A 85 -9.08 5.28 -6.03
CA ILE A 85 -8.13 6.38 -5.78
C ILE A 85 -6.93 6.27 -6.73
N LEU A 86 -6.39 5.06 -6.94
CA LEU A 86 -5.24 4.85 -7.82
C LEU A 86 -5.59 5.09 -9.29
N SER A 87 -6.84 4.83 -9.69
CA SER A 87 -7.29 5.09 -11.05
C SER A 87 -7.21 6.57 -11.46
N LEU A 88 -7.30 7.50 -10.49
CA LEU A 88 -7.12 8.93 -10.73
C LEU A 88 -5.72 9.31 -11.24
N GLY A 89 -4.70 8.48 -10.98
CA GLY A 89 -3.34 8.68 -11.49
C GLY A 89 -3.07 8.01 -12.85
N ALA A 90 -4.01 7.19 -13.34
CA ALA A 90 -3.82 6.36 -14.54
C ALA A 90 -3.69 7.21 -15.81
N GLU A 91 -4.38 8.34 -15.91
CA GLU A 91 -4.28 9.26 -17.05
C GLU A 91 -2.87 9.84 -17.19
N LYS A 92 -2.27 10.30 -16.08
CA LYS A 92 -0.88 10.81 -16.08
C LYS A 92 0.14 9.72 -16.45
N LEU A 93 -0.11 8.49 -16.03
CA LEU A 93 0.71 7.36 -16.46
C LEU A 93 0.54 7.10 -17.96
N TRP A 94 -0.68 7.17 -18.48
CA TRP A 94 -0.95 7.02 -19.89
C TRP A 94 -0.25 8.11 -20.73
N GLU A 95 -0.37 9.38 -20.34
CA GLU A 95 0.34 10.50 -20.98
C GLU A 95 1.85 10.26 -21.01
N LEU A 96 2.45 9.87 -19.87
CA LEU A 96 3.87 9.54 -19.79
C LEU A 96 4.25 8.40 -20.75
N LEU A 97 3.45 7.34 -20.84
CA LEU A 97 3.71 6.22 -21.76
C LEU A 97 3.63 6.64 -23.23
N LEU A 98 2.73 7.59 -23.56
CA LEU A 98 2.61 8.16 -24.91
C LEU A 98 3.79 9.07 -25.27
N GLU A 99 4.21 9.91 -24.34
CA GLU A 99 5.27 10.89 -24.58
C GLU A 99 6.64 10.23 -24.67
N GLU A 100 6.94 9.35 -23.71
CA GLU A 100 8.27 8.81 -23.52
C GLU A 100 8.53 7.48 -24.25
N GLN A 101 7.46 6.83 -24.79
CA GLN A 101 7.55 5.62 -25.61
C GLN A 101 8.42 4.51 -24.99
N TYR A 102 8.02 4.00 -23.83
CA TYR A 102 8.69 2.88 -23.17
C TYR A 102 8.43 1.55 -23.91
N ASP A 103 9.39 0.64 -23.83
CA ASP A 103 9.33 -0.68 -24.45
C ASP A 103 8.75 -1.75 -23.51
N ALA A 104 8.84 -1.56 -22.19
CA ALA A 104 8.21 -2.40 -21.17
C ALA A 104 8.00 -1.64 -19.85
N VAL A 105 7.12 -2.16 -18.99
CA VAL A 105 6.82 -1.65 -17.65
C VAL A 105 7.05 -2.76 -16.62
N VAL A 106 7.68 -2.42 -15.50
CA VAL A 106 7.89 -3.33 -14.37
C VAL A 106 7.29 -2.71 -13.11
N CYS A 107 6.30 -3.37 -12.53
CA CYS A 107 5.61 -2.96 -11.31
C CYS A 107 6.18 -3.71 -10.11
N VAL A 108 6.74 -3.00 -9.13
CA VAL A 108 7.31 -3.60 -7.91
C VAL A 108 6.46 -3.40 -6.67
N HIS A 109 5.26 -2.85 -6.81
CA HIS A 109 4.30 -2.63 -5.73
C HIS A 109 2.88 -2.86 -6.28
N VAL A 110 1.98 -3.39 -5.44
CA VAL A 110 0.59 -3.68 -5.87
C VAL A 110 -0.14 -2.45 -6.39
N PHE A 111 0.05 -1.28 -5.79
CA PHE A 111 -0.57 -0.03 -6.25
C PHE A 111 -0.09 0.37 -7.66
N SER A 112 1.16 0.10 -7.99
CA SER A 112 1.66 0.33 -9.34
C SER A 112 1.04 -0.64 -10.35
N GLY A 113 0.84 -1.89 -9.95
CA GLY A 113 0.13 -2.89 -10.76
C GLY A 113 -1.33 -2.53 -11.01
N MET A 114 -2.03 -2.03 -9.99
CA MET A 114 -3.41 -1.56 -10.11
C MET A 114 -3.53 -0.36 -11.07
N MET A 115 -2.67 0.64 -10.92
CA MET A 115 -2.68 1.82 -11.79
C MET A 115 -2.38 1.44 -13.26
N MET A 116 -1.40 0.57 -13.49
CA MET A 116 -1.11 0.06 -14.84
C MET A 116 -2.26 -0.79 -15.40
N THR A 117 -2.98 -1.52 -14.56
CA THR A 117 -4.18 -2.27 -14.94
C THR A 117 -5.28 -1.34 -15.43
N GLU A 118 -5.49 -0.22 -14.75
CA GLU A 118 -6.46 0.79 -15.20
C GLU A 118 -6.06 1.39 -16.55
N VAL A 119 -4.79 1.71 -16.75
CA VAL A 119 -4.27 2.15 -18.06
C VAL A 119 -4.56 1.12 -19.16
N ARG A 120 -4.36 -0.17 -18.88
CA ARG A 120 -4.66 -1.25 -19.83
C ARG A 120 -6.14 -1.40 -20.13
N ARG A 121 -7.00 -1.25 -19.10
CA ARG A 121 -8.46 -1.35 -19.27
C ARG A 121 -9.04 -0.19 -20.05
N THR A 122 -8.60 1.03 -19.73
CA THR A 122 -9.19 2.26 -20.28
C THR A 122 -8.69 2.54 -21.69
N TRP A 123 -7.38 2.37 -21.96
CA TRP A 123 -6.78 2.74 -23.26
C TRP A 123 -6.31 1.55 -24.09
N GLY A 124 -6.54 0.32 -23.65
CA GLY A 124 -6.19 -0.89 -24.41
C GLY A 124 -4.68 -1.07 -24.62
N VAL A 125 -3.86 -0.50 -23.75
CA VAL A 125 -2.40 -0.52 -23.86
C VAL A 125 -1.85 -1.93 -23.79
N LYS A 126 -1.01 -2.31 -24.76
CA LYS A 126 -0.41 -3.63 -24.89
C LYS A 126 1.10 -3.65 -24.62
N ILE A 127 1.61 -2.61 -23.95
CA ILE A 127 3.01 -2.61 -23.53
C ILE A 127 3.26 -3.80 -22.59
N PRO A 128 4.34 -4.57 -22.78
CA PRO A 128 4.69 -5.65 -21.88
C PRO A 128 4.80 -5.15 -20.44
N CYS A 129 4.09 -5.80 -19.53
CA CYS A 129 4.03 -5.37 -18.15
C CYS A 129 4.18 -6.55 -17.20
N PHE A 130 5.10 -6.43 -16.25
CA PHE A 130 5.43 -7.45 -15.28
C PHE A 130 5.21 -6.96 -13.86
N PHE A 131 4.67 -7.82 -13.01
CA PHE A 131 4.63 -7.61 -11.57
C PHE A 131 5.76 -8.40 -10.90
N VAL A 132 6.48 -7.79 -9.97
CA VAL A 132 7.54 -8.43 -9.19
C VAL A 132 7.13 -8.47 -7.72
N ALA A 133 6.90 -9.67 -7.20
CA ALA A 133 6.66 -9.86 -5.77
C ALA A 133 7.94 -9.58 -4.97
N THR A 134 7.80 -8.93 -3.82
CA THR A 134 8.90 -8.51 -2.94
C THR A 134 8.93 -9.26 -1.61
N ASP A 135 8.00 -10.18 -1.41
CA ASP A 135 7.85 -11.01 -0.23
C ASP A 135 7.52 -12.46 -0.61
N TYR A 136 7.83 -13.42 0.27
CA TYR A 136 7.60 -14.86 0.06
C TYR A 136 6.14 -15.24 0.32
N THR A 137 5.24 -14.47 -0.24
CA THR A 137 3.78 -14.66 -0.20
C THR A 137 3.13 -13.87 -1.33
N CYS A 138 1.91 -14.22 -1.69
CA CYS A 138 1.07 -13.41 -2.56
C CYS A 138 0.50 -12.24 -1.77
N SER A 139 0.91 -11.01 -2.08
CA SER A 139 0.32 -9.82 -1.46
C SER A 139 -1.16 -9.69 -1.82
N PRO A 140 -2.04 -9.30 -0.88
CA PRO A 140 -3.45 -9.06 -1.18
C PRO A 140 -3.63 -8.08 -2.33
N THR A 141 -4.64 -8.31 -3.15
CA THR A 141 -5.06 -7.48 -4.29
C THR A 141 -4.16 -7.57 -5.54
N VAL A 142 -3.08 -8.37 -5.53
CA VAL A 142 -2.29 -8.63 -6.74
C VAL A 142 -3.13 -9.33 -7.82
N GLU A 143 -4.13 -10.12 -7.43
CA GLU A 143 -5.08 -10.77 -8.33
C GLU A 143 -5.92 -9.79 -9.15
N GLN A 144 -6.01 -8.54 -8.72
CA GLN A 144 -6.71 -7.46 -9.46
C GLN A 144 -5.82 -6.84 -10.55
N CYS A 145 -4.52 -7.15 -10.56
CA CYS A 145 -3.58 -6.61 -11.52
C CYS A 145 -3.56 -7.44 -12.81
N ILE A 146 -3.67 -6.80 -13.97
CA ILE A 146 -3.62 -7.44 -15.30
C ILE A 146 -2.21 -7.30 -15.87
N MET A 147 -1.39 -8.37 -15.72
CA MET A 147 0.01 -8.39 -16.15
C MET A 147 0.24 -9.43 -17.24
N ASP A 148 1.36 -9.32 -17.94
CA ASP A 148 1.81 -10.34 -18.90
C ASP A 148 2.60 -11.44 -18.19
N GLY A 149 3.25 -11.13 -17.06
CA GLY A 149 3.90 -12.07 -16.18
C GLY A 149 3.95 -11.59 -14.73
N TYR A 150 3.90 -12.54 -13.81
CA TYR A 150 4.04 -12.32 -12.38
C TYR A 150 5.29 -13.03 -11.89
N ILE A 151 6.32 -12.26 -11.57
CA ILE A 151 7.56 -12.79 -11.01
C ILE A 151 7.31 -13.09 -9.53
N ILE A 152 7.43 -14.38 -9.18
CA ILE A 152 7.18 -14.89 -7.84
C ILE A 152 8.48 -15.37 -7.18
N PRO A 153 8.54 -15.40 -5.82
CA PRO A 153 9.79 -15.64 -5.08
C PRO A 153 10.37 -17.04 -5.23
N ALA A 154 9.51 -18.05 -5.37
CA ALA A 154 9.93 -19.44 -5.43
C ALA A 154 8.84 -20.31 -6.08
N ALA A 155 9.24 -21.41 -6.73
CA ALA A 155 8.33 -22.32 -7.40
C ALA A 155 7.34 -23.00 -6.42
N GLU A 156 7.78 -23.28 -5.20
CA GLU A 156 6.98 -23.90 -4.14
C GLU A 156 5.77 -23.05 -3.73
N LEU A 157 5.86 -21.72 -3.98
CA LEU A 157 4.78 -20.77 -3.68
C LEU A 157 3.75 -20.66 -4.81
N SER A 158 3.98 -21.26 -5.98
CA SER A 158 3.06 -21.15 -7.14
C SER A 158 1.61 -21.48 -6.78
N GLY A 159 1.40 -22.50 -5.94
CA GLY A 159 0.07 -22.88 -5.48
C GLY A 159 -0.65 -21.79 -4.68
N GLU A 160 0.07 -21.01 -3.88
CA GLU A 160 -0.49 -19.88 -3.13
C GLU A 160 -0.97 -18.78 -4.08
N PHE A 161 -0.15 -18.44 -5.09
CA PHE A 161 -0.49 -17.41 -6.08
C PHE A 161 -1.67 -17.83 -6.97
N VAL A 162 -1.74 -19.10 -7.38
CA VAL A 162 -2.89 -19.64 -8.11
C VAL A 162 -4.16 -19.63 -7.27
N ASN A 163 -4.08 -20.00 -5.99
CA ASN A 163 -5.21 -19.99 -5.07
C ASN A 163 -5.69 -18.55 -4.78
N ALA A 164 -4.81 -17.55 -4.87
CA ALA A 164 -5.17 -16.15 -4.80
C ALA A 164 -5.85 -15.62 -6.09
N GLY A 165 -5.91 -16.42 -7.17
CA GLY A 165 -6.59 -16.07 -8.42
C GLY A 165 -5.67 -15.67 -9.58
N LEU A 166 -4.35 -15.81 -9.46
CA LEU A 166 -3.43 -15.51 -10.55
C LEU A 166 -3.38 -16.67 -11.58
N PRO A 167 -3.28 -16.38 -12.89
CA PRO A 167 -3.19 -17.40 -13.92
C PRO A 167 -1.85 -18.14 -13.84
N ALA A 168 -1.94 -19.49 -13.73
CA ALA A 168 -0.76 -20.35 -13.53
C ALA A 168 0.27 -20.25 -14.67
N ASP A 169 -0.18 -20.05 -15.91
CA ASP A 169 0.65 -19.91 -17.11
C ASP A 169 1.44 -18.59 -17.17
N LYS A 170 1.10 -17.64 -16.32
CA LYS A 170 1.81 -16.35 -16.21
C LYS A 170 2.72 -16.23 -14.99
N LEU A 171 2.77 -17.26 -14.14
CA LEU A 171 3.66 -17.26 -12.99
C LEU A 171 5.09 -17.57 -13.43
N LEU A 172 6.02 -16.71 -13.03
CA LEU A 172 7.45 -16.80 -13.34
C LEU A 172 8.23 -16.93 -12.02
N PRO A 173 8.62 -18.13 -11.58
CA PRO A 173 9.33 -18.36 -10.33
C PRO A 173 10.82 -18.00 -10.45
N LEU A 174 11.11 -16.72 -10.69
CA LEU A 174 12.46 -16.21 -10.92
C LEU A 174 13.15 -15.69 -9.66
N GLY A 175 12.44 -15.67 -8.52
CA GLY A 175 12.99 -15.18 -7.25
C GLY A 175 12.83 -13.66 -7.05
N ILE A 176 13.15 -13.21 -5.84
CA ILE A 176 13.20 -11.77 -5.51
C ILE A 176 14.56 -11.22 -5.94
N PRO A 177 14.61 -10.17 -6.78
CA PRO A 177 15.88 -9.63 -7.25
C PRO A 177 16.54 -8.77 -6.16
N VAL A 178 17.84 -8.94 -5.99
CA VAL A 178 18.71 -8.14 -5.12
C VAL A 178 19.82 -7.50 -5.95
N ARG A 179 20.53 -6.50 -5.40
CA ARG A 179 21.63 -5.82 -6.12
C ARG A 179 22.73 -6.81 -6.48
N GLN A 180 23.47 -6.54 -7.56
CA GLN A 180 24.50 -7.44 -8.10
C GLN A 180 25.61 -7.80 -7.09
N ALA A 181 25.87 -6.93 -6.11
CA ALA A 181 26.82 -7.18 -5.04
C ALA A 181 26.45 -8.40 -4.16
N PHE A 182 25.16 -8.73 -4.03
CA PHE A 182 24.71 -9.87 -3.23
C PHE A 182 24.79 -11.21 -3.96
N TYR A 183 24.91 -11.22 -5.28
CA TYR A 183 25.14 -12.46 -6.06
C TYR A 183 26.65 -12.82 -6.18
N LYS A 184 27.52 -11.93 -5.70
CA LYS A 184 28.97 -12.16 -5.67
C LYS A 184 29.38 -12.38 -4.23
N SER A 185 30.03 -13.49 -3.91
CA SER A 185 30.54 -13.76 -2.57
C SER A 185 32.06 -13.69 -2.56
N ALA A 186 32.60 -12.94 -1.61
CA ALA A 186 34.02 -12.96 -1.32
C ALA A 186 34.33 -14.06 -0.26
N PRO A 187 35.54 -14.66 -0.28
CA PRO A 187 35.98 -15.50 0.83
C PRO A 187 35.89 -14.72 2.14
N ARG A 188 35.37 -15.37 3.19
CA ARG A 188 35.16 -14.73 4.50
C ARG A 188 36.43 -14.08 5.07
N LYS A 189 37.58 -14.73 4.88
CA LYS A 189 38.88 -14.20 5.29
C LYS A 189 39.17 -12.85 4.62
N ASP A 190 38.98 -12.76 3.31
CA ASP A 190 39.27 -11.56 2.52
C ASP A 190 38.30 -10.41 2.88
N ALA A 191 37.03 -10.74 3.10
CA ALA A 191 36.03 -9.79 3.55
C ALA A 191 36.34 -9.22 4.94
N ARG A 192 36.79 -10.08 5.88
CA ARG A 192 37.20 -9.65 7.22
C ARG A 192 38.44 -8.78 7.19
N GLU A 193 39.48 -9.16 6.42
CA GLU A 193 40.68 -8.36 6.23
C GLU A 193 40.36 -6.95 5.69
N LYS A 194 39.52 -6.89 4.66
CA LYS A 194 39.06 -5.62 4.05
C LYS A 194 38.33 -4.72 5.05
N LEU A 195 37.53 -5.30 5.93
CA LEU A 195 36.76 -4.58 6.95
C LEU A 195 37.51 -4.31 8.24
N GLY A 196 38.78 -4.75 8.35
CA GLY A 196 39.58 -4.62 9.57
C GLY A 196 39.06 -5.48 10.73
N LEU A 197 38.36 -6.58 10.42
CA LEU A 197 37.79 -7.51 11.39
C LEU A 197 38.76 -8.67 11.66
N PRO A 198 38.76 -9.29 12.86
CA PRO A 198 39.59 -10.45 13.16
C PRO A 198 39.31 -11.62 12.18
N GLU A 199 40.36 -12.29 11.73
CA GLU A 199 40.28 -13.43 10.82
C GLU A 199 39.54 -14.63 11.45
N GLY A 200 39.80 -14.91 12.72
CA GLY A 200 39.23 -16.05 13.45
C GLY A 200 38.05 -15.67 14.34
N GLY A 201 37.39 -16.71 14.85
CA GLY A 201 36.23 -16.58 15.73
C GLY A 201 34.91 -16.46 14.94
N VAL A 202 33.80 -16.61 15.67
CA VAL A 202 32.44 -16.49 15.11
C VAL A 202 32.05 -15.02 15.06
N LEU A 203 31.53 -14.56 13.92
CA LEU A 203 31.06 -13.20 13.72
C LEU A 203 29.56 -13.21 13.46
N ALA A 204 28.79 -12.58 14.38
CA ALA A 204 27.37 -12.33 14.23
C ALA A 204 27.14 -10.93 13.66
N LEU A 205 26.41 -10.83 12.56
CA LEU A 205 25.90 -9.57 12.03
C LEU A 205 24.49 -9.31 12.58
N VAL A 206 24.22 -8.13 13.12
CA VAL A 206 22.89 -7.75 13.61
C VAL A 206 22.39 -6.55 12.84
N MET A 207 21.28 -6.71 12.09
CA MET A 207 20.72 -5.65 11.27
C MET A 207 19.19 -5.79 11.17
N CYS A 208 18.43 -4.78 11.56
CA CYS A 208 16.96 -4.79 11.50
C CYS A 208 16.41 -3.74 10.54
N GLY A 209 16.80 -3.87 9.26
CA GLY A 209 16.41 -2.96 8.17
C GLY A 209 17.06 -1.57 8.27
N SER A 210 16.79 -0.71 7.28
CA SER A 210 17.40 0.62 7.16
C SER A 210 17.06 1.58 8.31
N MET A 211 16.01 1.30 9.07
CA MET A 211 15.53 2.11 10.20
C MET A 211 16.08 1.66 11.55
N GLY A 212 16.81 0.54 11.63
CA GLY A 212 17.32 0.00 12.90
C GLY A 212 16.21 -0.19 13.96
N ALA A 213 15.10 -0.80 13.55
CA ALA A 213 13.90 -0.94 14.40
C ALA A 213 13.93 -2.26 15.19
N GLY A 214 13.18 -2.32 16.30
CA GLY A 214 13.05 -3.51 17.14
C GLY A 214 13.99 -3.50 18.35
N PRO A 215 14.10 -4.62 19.09
CA PRO A 215 14.83 -4.71 20.35
C PRO A 215 16.35 -4.90 20.17
N MET A 216 16.96 -4.27 19.14
CA MET A 216 18.37 -4.48 18.77
C MET A 216 19.33 -4.25 19.93
N HIS A 217 19.13 -3.18 20.73
CA HIS A 217 20.00 -2.91 21.88
C HIS A 217 20.05 -4.09 22.86
N LYS A 218 18.88 -4.63 23.21
CA LYS A 218 18.77 -5.79 24.12
C LYS A 218 19.48 -7.03 23.55
N ILE A 219 19.26 -7.30 22.25
CA ILE A 219 19.83 -8.45 21.56
C ILE A 219 21.34 -8.31 21.48
N VAL A 220 21.85 -7.20 20.96
CA VAL A 220 23.28 -6.96 20.77
C VAL A 220 24.02 -7.08 22.10
N ARG A 221 23.53 -6.43 23.15
CA ARG A 221 24.16 -6.46 24.47
C ARG A 221 24.25 -7.86 25.06
N LYS A 222 23.13 -8.61 25.06
CA LYS A 222 23.11 -9.98 25.59
C LYS A 222 23.94 -10.92 24.73
N LEU A 223 23.78 -10.86 23.41
CA LEU A 223 24.55 -11.70 22.51
C LEU A 223 26.06 -11.47 22.68
N THR A 224 26.52 -10.21 22.75
CA THR A 224 27.93 -9.90 22.95
C THR A 224 28.46 -10.50 24.25
N ALA A 225 27.65 -10.49 25.32
CA ALA A 225 28.05 -11.11 26.60
C ALA A 225 28.17 -12.65 26.50
N ASP A 226 27.24 -13.28 25.75
CA ASP A 226 27.10 -14.74 25.65
C ASP A 226 27.92 -15.37 24.51
N MET A 227 28.56 -14.55 23.64
CA MET A 227 29.43 -15.02 22.56
C MET A 227 30.68 -15.73 23.08
N PRO A 228 31.23 -16.71 22.33
CA PRO A 228 32.53 -17.26 22.60
C PRO A 228 33.60 -16.15 22.81
N GLU A 229 34.66 -16.42 23.58
CA GLU A 229 35.69 -15.42 23.91
C GLU A 229 36.28 -14.73 22.68
N ASN A 230 36.48 -15.48 21.59
CA ASN A 230 36.95 -14.96 20.29
C ASN A 230 35.80 -14.51 19.35
N GLY A 231 34.56 -14.56 19.81
CA GLY A 231 33.40 -14.14 19.03
C GLY A 231 33.31 -12.63 18.89
N ARG A 232 32.62 -12.17 17.85
CA ARG A 232 32.40 -10.75 17.54
C ARG A 232 30.95 -10.49 17.13
N VAL A 233 30.49 -9.30 17.44
CA VAL A 233 29.18 -8.80 17.02
C VAL A 233 29.35 -7.51 16.25
N VAL A 234 28.87 -7.46 15.03
CA VAL A 234 28.75 -6.23 14.23
C VAL A 234 27.29 -5.83 14.17
N ALA A 235 26.97 -4.64 14.67
CA ALA A 235 25.61 -4.12 14.70
C ALA A 235 25.46 -2.95 13.72
N ILE A 236 24.65 -3.12 12.65
CA ILE A 236 24.32 -2.06 11.69
C ILE A 236 23.02 -1.40 12.14
N CYS A 237 23.12 -0.19 12.70
CA CYS A 237 22.02 0.57 13.27
C CYS A 237 21.17 1.31 12.22
N GLY A 238 21.64 1.35 10.95
CA GLY A 238 20.97 2.10 9.90
C GLY A 238 20.86 3.60 10.23
N ARG A 239 19.67 4.16 10.05
CA ARG A 239 19.38 5.59 10.33
C ARG A 239 18.97 5.84 11.80
N ASN A 240 19.16 4.87 12.70
CA ASN A 240 18.86 5.02 14.12
C ASN A 240 20.08 5.55 14.88
N GLU A 241 20.29 6.86 14.84
CA GLU A 241 21.42 7.54 15.50
C GLU A 241 21.44 7.27 17.00
N ARG A 242 20.27 7.28 17.67
CA ARG A 242 20.18 6.99 19.10
C ARG A 242 20.65 5.58 19.46
N LEU A 243 20.32 4.59 18.63
CA LEU A 243 20.81 3.22 18.83
C LEU A 243 22.31 3.15 18.64
N LEU A 244 22.85 3.82 17.60
CA LEU A 244 24.28 3.91 17.34
C LEU A 244 25.04 4.51 18.53
N GLU A 245 24.57 5.66 19.04
CA GLU A 245 25.14 6.30 20.23
C GLU A 245 25.18 5.34 21.41
N THR A 246 24.02 4.73 21.73
CA THR A 246 23.88 3.81 22.87
C THR A 246 24.82 2.60 22.76
N LEU A 247 24.93 1.99 21.56
CA LEU A 247 25.84 0.84 21.36
C LEU A 247 27.31 1.25 21.30
N SER A 248 27.62 2.47 20.89
CA SER A 248 28.98 3.01 20.87
C SER A 248 29.52 3.34 22.28
N GLU A 249 28.63 3.54 23.25
CA GLU A 249 28.98 3.73 24.66
C GLU A 249 29.37 2.41 25.37
N GLU A 250 28.95 1.27 24.81
CA GLU A 250 29.34 -0.07 25.30
C GLU A 250 30.85 -0.28 25.04
N LYS A 251 31.61 -0.52 26.09
CA LYS A 251 33.09 -0.64 26.01
C LYS A 251 33.59 -2.07 25.75
N ASP A 252 32.73 -2.94 25.22
CA ASP A 252 33.13 -4.32 24.90
C ASP A 252 33.91 -4.36 23.58
N PRO A 253 35.18 -4.80 23.57
CA PRO A 253 36.00 -4.84 22.34
C PRO A 253 35.47 -5.86 21.30
N ARG A 254 34.50 -6.70 21.67
CA ARG A 254 33.88 -7.67 20.77
C ARG A 254 32.72 -7.07 19.98
N LEU A 255 32.25 -5.85 20.32
CA LEU A 255 31.18 -5.15 19.66
C LEU A 255 31.69 -4.07 18.72
N THR A 256 31.20 -4.07 17.49
CA THR A 256 31.36 -2.97 16.53
C THR A 256 29.98 -2.43 16.15
N ALA A 257 29.68 -1.18 16.49
CA ALA A 257 28.44 -0.51 16.11
C ALA A 257 28.69 0.41 14.91
N LEU A 258 27.79 0.31 13.90
CA LEU A 258 27.87 1.07 12.66
C LEU A 258 26.54 1.77 12.42
N GLY A 259 26.59 2.98 11.87
CA GLY A 259 25.42 3.69 11.36
C GLY A 259 24.93 3.14 10.03
N TYR A 260 24.37 4.02 9.21
CA TYR A 260 23.98 3.66 7.84
C TYR A 260 25.23 3.35 7.00
N THR A 261 25.23 2.21 6.34
CA THR A 261 26.32 1.79 5.45
C THR A 261 25.78 1.27 4.11
N THR A 262 26.57 1.41 3.05
CA THR A 262 26.26 0.94 1.70
C THR A 262 26.91 -0.40 1.34
N ASN A 263 27.88 -0.86 2.12
CA ASN A 263 28.64 -2.10 1.92
C ASN A 263 28.14 -3.25 2.80
N VAL A 264 26.83 -3.38 2.97
CA VAL A 264 26.20 -4.46 3.75
C VAL A 264 26.55 -5.84 3.21
N ASP A 265 26.73 -5.97 1.90
CA ASP A 265 27.14 -7.19 1.21
C ASP A 265 28.51 -7.69 1.68
N GLU A 266 29.47 -6.79 1.96
CA GLU A 266 30.80 -7.15 2.48
C GLU A 266 30.72 -7.63 3.95
N TYR A 267 29.86 -6.99 4.77
CA TYR A 267 29.61 -7.46 6.14
C TYR A 267 28.90 -8.80 6.16
N MET A 268 28.00 -9.09 5.20
CA MET A 268 27.38 -10.40 5.05
C MET A 268 28.41 -11.47 4.62
N ASP A 269 29.37 -11.13 3.74
CA ASP A 269 30.45 -12.04 3.37
C ASP A 269 31.39 -12.34 4.57
N ALA A 270 31.62 -11.36 5.46
CA ALA A 270 32.46 -11.51 6.64
C ALA A 270 31.81 -12.32 7.78
N ALA A 271 30.47 -12.36 7.84
CA ALA A 271 29.71 -12.93 8.95
C ALA A 271 29.53 -14.46 8.85
N ASP A 272 29.30 -15.10 9.98
CA ASP A 272 28.93 -16.52 10.08
C ASP A 272 27.42 -16.70 10.05
N PHE A 273 26.69 -15.77 10.65
CA PHE A 273 25.24 -15.70 10.62
C PHE A 273 24.75 -14.26 10.82
N ILE A 274 23.49 -14.01 10.46
CA ILE A 274 22.85 -12.71 10.64
C ILE A 274 21.62 -12.80 11.54
N ILE A 275 21.45 -11.82 12.43
CA ILE A 275 20.19 -11.58 13.15
C ILE A 275 19.47 -10.43 12.46
N THR A 276 18.28 -10.67 11.93
CA THR A 276 17.53 -9.68 11.18
C THR A 276 16.02 -9.89 11.32
N LYS A 277 15.24 -8.94 10.83
CA LYS A 277 13.80 -9.13 10.62
C LYS A 277 13.55 -9.97 9.36
N PRO A 278 12.47 -10.75 9.29
CA PRO A 278 12.11 -11.56 8.13
C PRO A 278 11.51 -10.72 6.99
N GLY A 279 12.16 -9.61 6.63
CA GLY A 279 11.77 -8.79 5.49
C GLY A 279 12.18 -9.45 4.17
N GLY A 280 11.31 -9.41 3.15
CA GLY A 280 11.53 -10.13 1.89
C GLY A 280 12.89 -9.84 1.27
N LEU A 281 13.28 -8.55 1.15
CA LEU A 281 14.55 -8.17 0.53
C LEU A 281 15.76 -8.56 1.37
N SER A 282 15.83 -8.17 2.65
CA SER A 282 17.00 -8.45 3.49
C SER A 282 17.25 -9.94 3.69
N SER A 283 16.17 -10.73 3.79
CA SER A 283 16.27 -12.18 3.86
C SER A 283 16.80 -12.78 2.55
N THR A 284 16.39 -12.24 1.40
CA THR A 284 16.88 -12.66 0.09
C THR A 284 18.34 -12.25 -0.13
N GLU A 285 18.75 -11.08 0.35
CA GLU A 285 20.17 -10.62 0.33
C GLU A 285 21.04 -11.60 1.11
N ALA A 286 20.67 -11.92 2.36
CA ALA A 286 21.37 -12.89 3.19
C ALA A 286 21.37 -14.30 2.57
N ALA A 287 20.25 -14.72 1.96
CA ALA A 287 20.12 -16.01 1.31
C ALA A 287 21.05 -16.17 0.10
N ASN A 288 21.18 -15.12 -0.74
CA ASN A 288 22.13 -15.13 -1.87
C ASN A 288 23.59 -15.10 -1.43
N LYS A 289 23.89 -14.57 -0.24
CA LYS A 289 25.20 -14.70 0.41
C LYS A 289 25.39 -16.05 1.13
N HIS A 290 24.41 -16.93 1.05
CA HIS A 290 24.34 -18.22 1.77
C HIS A 290 24.59 -18.05 3.28
N LEU A 291 24.12 -16.94 3.85
CA LEU A 291 24.35 -16.58 5.25
C LEU A 291 23.20 -17.09 6.12
N PRO A 292 23.43 -17.99 7.09
CA PRO A 292 22.42 -18.47 8.02
C PRO A 292 21.75 -17.33 8.77
N MET A 293 20.43 -17.43 8.97
CA MET A 293 19.63 -16.36 9.55
C MET A 293 19.01 -16.73 10.89
N VAL A 294 18.96 -15.74 11.79
CA VAL A 294 18.17 -15.77 13.00
C VAL A 294 17.16 -14.64 12.93
N PHE A 295 15.88 -14.97 12.88
CA PHE A 295 14.84 -13.97 12.74
C PHE A 295 14.31 -13.48 14.07
N ILE A 296 14.03 -12.18 14.14
CA ILE A 296 13.43 -11.49 15.29
C ILE A 296 12.21 -10.68 14.88
N ASN A 297 11.18 -10.74 15.73
CA ASN A 297 10.08 -9.79 15.74
C ASN A 297 9.42 -9.63 14.36
N ALA A 298 8.84 -10.73 13.85
CA ALA A 298 7.98 -10.66 12.67
C ALA A 298 6.79 -9.73 12.97
N VAL A 299 6.72 -8.63 12.23
CA VAL A 299 5.47 -7.87 12.16
C VAL A 299 4.53 -8.67 11.27
N GLY A 300 3.29 -8.91 11.71
CA GLY A 300 2.34 -9.74 10.95
C GLY A 300 2.20 -9.34 9.47
N GLY A 301 1.41 -10.07 8.72
CA GLY A 301 1.28 -9.90 7.27
C GLY A 301 2.43 -10.57 6.51
N CYS A 302 3.04 -9.86 5.54
CA CYS A 302 4.12 -10.41 4.70
C CYS A 302 5.32 -10.91 5.50
N GLU A 303 5.76 -10.20 6.55
CA GLU A 303 6.90 -10.63 7.37
C GLU A 303 6.64 -11.97 8.08
N GLY A 304 5.41 -12.20 8.55
CA GLY A 304 5.04 -13.49 9.15
C GLY A 304 5.11 -14.63 8.13
N ARG A 305 4.70 -14.41 6.90
CA ARG A 305 4.80 -15.40 5.81
C ARG A 305 6.26 -15.65 5.40
N ASN A 306 7.06 -14.60 5.30
CA ASN A 306 8.51 -14.73 5.07
C ASN A 306 9.15 -15.56 6.17
N PHE A 307 8.84 -15.27 7.44
CA PHE A 307 9.32 -16.02 8.60
C PHE A 307 9.02 -17.52 8.44
N ASP A 308 7.76 -17.86 8.19
CA ASP A 308 7.33 -19.25 8.02
C ASP A 308 8.05 -19.96 6.87
N PHE A 309 8.19 -19.30 5.72
CA PHE A 309 8.87 -19.84 4.56
C PHE A 309 10.33 -20.21 4.87
N PHE A 310 11.10 -19.27 5.44
CA PHE A 310 12.52 -19.49 5.72
C PHE A 310 12.77 -20.52 6.83
N LEU A 311 11.91 -20.57 7.85
CA LEU A 311 12.00 -21.57 8.91
C LEU A 311 11.71 -22.97 8.39
N LYS A 312 10.61 -23.14 7.63
CA LYS A 312 10.22 -24.43 7.03
C LYS A 312 11.27 -24.97 6.06
N SER A 313 11.95 -24.09 5.35
CA SER A 313 13.02 -24.45 4.40
C SER A 313 14.37 -24.75 5.08
N GLY A 314 14.47 -24.56 6.40
CA GLY A 314 15.74 -24.76 7.12
C GLY A 314 16.82 -23.73 6.82
N PHE A 315 16.42 -22.55 6.37
CA PHE A 315 17.31 -21.43 6.04
C PHE A 315 17.52 -20.49 7.24
N ALA A 316 16.57 -20.49 8.16
CA ALA A 316 16.57 -19.64 9.34
C ALA A 316 16.07 -20.40 10.58
N VAL A 317 16.39 -19.85 11.74
CA VAL A 317 15.71 -20.08 13.01
C VAL A 317 15.17 -18.73 13.51
N GLY A 318 14.24 -18.69 14.45
CA GLY A 318 13.76 -17.40 14.93
C GLY A 318 12.65 -17.51 15.95
N SER A 319 12.37 -16.37 16.62
CA SER A 319 11.28 -16.20 17.58
C SER A 319 10.82 -14.74 17.62
N GLU A 320 9.60 -14.50 18.08
CA GLU A 320 9.11 -13.16 18.41
C GLU A 320 9.72 -12.63 19.72
N ASP A 321 10.22 -13.50 20.58
CA ASP A 321 10.86 -13.14 21.85
C ASP A 321 12.38 -12.90 21.69
N ALA A 322 12.83 -11.74 22.16
CA ALA A 322 14.22 -11.33 22.02
C ALA A 322 15.20 -12.21 22.83
N ASP A 323 14.79 -12.78 23.96
CA ASP A 323 15.62 -13.64 24.79
C ASP A 323 15.78 -15.02 24.16
N GLU A 324 14.72 -15.53 23.55
CA GLU A 324 14.80 -16.77 22.74
C GLU A 324 15.71 -16.59 21.52
N VAL A 325 15.61 -15.43 20.84
CA VAL A 325 16.50 -15.10 19.71
C VAL A 325 17.96 -15.10 20.14
N VAL A 326 18.31 -14.48 21.28
CA VAL A 326 19.67 -14.52 21.84
C VAL A 326 20.10 -15.94 22.12
N THR A 327 19.24 -16.76 22.76
CA THR A 327 19.52 -18.16 23.05
C THR A 327 19.81 -18.96 21.79
N MET A 328 18.98 -18.78 20.73
CA MET A 328 19.18 -19.43 19.44
C MET A 328 20.48 -18.99 18.76
N ALA A 329 20.76 -17.68 18.76
CA ALA A 329 21.97 -17.11 18.17
C ALA A 329 23.25 -17.59 18.90
N THR A 330 23.21 -17.61 20.24
CA THR A 330 24.32 -18.15 21.07
C THR A 330 24.52 -19.63 20.80
N SER A 331 23.44 -20.42 20.69
CA SER A 331 23.53 -21.85 20.34
C SER A 331 24.20 -22.04 18.97
N LEU A 332 23.80 -21.25 17.95
CA LEU A 332 24.44 -21.30 16.63
C LEU A 332 25.91 -20.88 16.66
N ALA A 333 26.29 -19.90 17.49
CA ALA A 333 27.67 -19.47 17.64
C ALA A 333 28.58 -20.57 18.19
N HIS A 334 28.02 -21.56 18.88
CA HIS A 334 28.74 -22.73 19.42
C HIS A 334 28.55 -24.00 18.58
N ASP A 335 27.77 -23.95 17.48
CA ASP A 335 27.47 -25.10 16.64
C ASP A 335 27.85 -24.84 15.17
N PRO A 336 29.10 -24.97 14.80
CA PRO A 336 29.59 -24.75 13.43
C PRO A 336 29.02 -25.77 12.42
N GLU A 337 28.65 -26.98 12.86
CA GLU A 337 28.05 -28.00 11.98
C GLU A 337 26.63 -27.58 11.55
N ARG A 338 25.89 -27.03 12.48
CA ARG A 338 24.53 -26.52 12.19
C ARG A 338 24.59 -25.31 11.26
N LEU A 339 25.51 -24.36 11.51
CA LEU A 339 25.75 -23.22 10.62
C LEU A 339 26.10 -23.70 9.20
N GLU A 340 26.96 -24.71 9.07
CA GLU A 340 27.35 -25.26 7.78
C GLU A 340 26.16 -25.95 7.08
N THR A 341 25.34 -26.68 7.82
CA THR A 341 24.12 -27.31 7.29
C THR A 341 23.14 -26.27 6.73
N MET A 342 22.90 -25.18 7.48
CA MET A 342 22.04 -24.09 7.01
C MET A 342 22.63 -23.40 5.77
N ARG A 343 23.95 -23.20 5.72
CA ARG A 343 24.66 -22.63 4.57
C ARG A 343 24.49 -23.49 3.32
N GLN A 344 24.65 -24.81 3.48
CA GLN A 344 24.44 -25.77 2.38
C GLN A 344 22.99 -25.80 1.88
N ASN A 345 22.01 -25.69 2.76
CA ASN A 345 20.61 -25.59 2.34
C ASN A 345 20.39 -24.32 1.51
N LEU A 346 20.91 -23.17 1.96
CA LEU A 346 20.84 -21.90 1.23
C LEU A 346 21.55 -22.00 -0.13
N SER A 347 22.77 -22.56 -0.18
CA SER A 347 23.54 -22.69 -1.44
C SER A 347 22.89 -23.58 -2.47
N LYS A 348 22.08 -24.56 -2.07
CA LYS A 348 21.30 -25.40 -2.97
C LYS A 348 20.06 -24.70 -3.53
N ALA A 349 19.46 -23.80 -2.74
CA ALA A 349 18.21 -23.13 -3.09
C ALA A 349 18.44 -21.82 -3.85
N PHE A 350 19.47 -21.04 -3.49
CA PHE A 350 19.75 -19.74 -4.08
C PHE A 350 20.96 -19.82 -5.03
N THR A 351 20.72 -20.36 -6.23
CA THR A 351 21.75 -20.65 -7.24
C THR A 351 21.71 -19.71 -8.43
N THR A 352 20.62 -18.94 -8.60
CA THR A 352 20.39 -18.10 -9.78
C THR A 352 20.41 -16.62 -9.45
N ASN A 353 20.87 -15.82 -10.41
CA ASN A 353 20.78 -14.38 -10.33
C ASN A 353 19.38 -13.92 -10.79
N SER A 354 18.44 -13.80 -9.84
CA SER A 354 17.06 -13.40 -10.11
C SER A 354 16.96 -12.08 -10.88
N ALA A 355 17.82 -11.10 -10.56
CA ALA A 355 17.81 -9.82 -11.27
C ALA A 355 18.20 -9.98 -12.75
N ALA A 356 19.17 -10.86 -13.06
CA ALA A 356 19.57 -11.15 -14.44
C ALA A 356 18.49 -11.92 -15.21
N GLU A 357 17.87 -12.92 -14.59
CA GLU A 357 16.77 -13.68 -15.20
C GLU A 357 15.55 -12.81 -15.49
N ILE A 358 15.18 -11.94 -14.55
CA ILE A 358 14.08 -10.97 -14.73
C ILE A 358 14.44 -9.96 -15.84
N ALA A 359 15.65 -9.41 -15.83
CA ALA A 359 16.11 -8.50 -16.86
C ALA A 359 16.05 -9.16 -18.25
N ALA A 360 16.49 -10.41 -18.39
CA ALA A 360 16.39 -11.18 -19.64
C ALA A 360 14.94 -11.40 -20.09
N CYS A 361 14.03 -11.67 -19.14
CA CYS A 361 12.61 -11.83 -19.41
C CYS A 361 11.99 -10.53 -19.93
N VAL A 362 12.25 -9.40 -19.26
CA VAL A 362 11.77 -8.06 -19.63
C VAL A 362 12.34 -7.65 -21.00
N THR A 363 13.63 -7.87 -21.24
CA THR A 363 14.29 -7.57 -22.52
C THR A 363 13.64 -8.30 -23.68
N ARG A 364 13.44 -9.62 -23.56
CA ARG A 364 12.76 -10.42 -24.62
C ARG A 364 11.36 -9.91 -24.93
N ALA A 365 10.60 -9.51 -23.93
CA ALA A 365 9.26 -8.96 -24.13
C ALA A 365 9.32 -7.59 -24.82
N ALA A 366 10.22 -6.72 -24.38
CA ALA A 366 10.42 -5.39 -24.93
C ALA A 366 10.88 -5.42 -26.41
N GLU A 367 11.77 -6.34 -26.79
CA GLU A 367 12.24 -6.50 -28.16
C GLU A 367 11.13 -6.88 -29.15
N ASN A 368 10.10 -7.58 -28.68
CA ASN A 368 8.93 -7.96 -29.47
C ASN A 368 7.86 -6.86 -29.52
N TYR A 369 7.98 -5.83 -28.72
CA TYR A 369 7.01 -4.76 -28.65
C TYR A 369 7.25 -3.71 -29.73
N ARG A 370 6.17 -3.28 -30.43
CA ARG A 370 6.24 -2.34 -31.56
C ARG A 370 5.96 -0.87 -31.19
N GLY A 371 5.92 -0.58 -29.90
CA GLY A 371 5.57 0.74 -29.38
C GLY A 371 4.06 1.01 -29.34
N ILE A 372 3.68 2.06 -28.63
CA ILE A 372 2.31 2.55 -28.58
C ILE A 372 2.06 3.32 -29.88
N LYS A 373 1.18 2.80 -30.76
CA LYS A 373 0.76 3.56 -31.93
C LYS A 373 -0.05 4.77 -31.48
N LYS A 374 0.34 5.97 -31.89
CA LYS A 374 -0.45 7.20 -31.66
C LYS A 374 -1.88 7.12 -32.23
N GLU A 375 -2.13 6.17 -33.15
CA GLU A 375 -3.46 5.86 -33.71
C GLU A 375 -4.39 5.12 -32.75
N ALA A 376 -3.92 4.68 -31.57
CA ALA A 376 -4.75 4.02 -30.53
C ALA A 376 -5.45 5.00 -29.58
N LEU A 377 -5.30 6.29 -29.78
CA LEU A 377 -6.33 7.22 -29.31
C LEU A 377 -7.60 6.90 -30.11
N PRO A 378 -8.77 6.75 -29.47
CA PRO A 378 -10.03 6.92 -30.21
C PRO A 378 -9.83 8.24 -30.97
N ALA A 379 -9.88 8.18 -32.31
CA ALA A 379 -9.65 9.35 -33.12
C ALA A 379 -10.47 10.50 -32.51
N GLU A 380 -9.81 11.53 -32.00
CA GLU A 380 -10.46 12.83 -32.00
C GLU A 380 -10.99 12.97 -33.42
N ALA A 381 -12.29 13.10 -33.56
CA ALA A 381 -12.89 13.44 -34.85
C ALA A 381 -12.04 14.58 -35.41
N PRO A 382 -11.54 14.49 -36.69
CA PRO A 382 -10.61 15.46 -37.23
C PRO A 382 -11.11 16.84 -36.87
N ALA A 383 -10.28 17.60 -36.17
CA ALA A 383 -10.60 18.98 -35.85
C ALA A 383 -10.97 19.63 -37.18
N PRO A 384 -12.17 20.16 -37.36
CA PRO A 384 -12.51 20.91 -38.54
C PRO A 384 -11.48 22.02 -38.68
N ALA A 385 -10.97 22.24 -39.91
CA ALA A 385 -10.06 23.33 -40.19
C ALA A 385 -10.55 24.61 -39.49
N PRO A 386 -9.65 25.50 -39.02
CA PRO A 386 -10.05 26.63 -38.20
C PRO A 386 -10.91 27.59 -38.99
N GLU A 387 -12.16 27.32 -39.09
CA GLU A 387 -13.17 28.35 -39.26
C GLU A 387 -13.31 29.02 -37.88
N ALA A 388 -13.32 30.34 -37.86
CA ALA A 388 -13.47 31.15 -36.66
C ALA A 388 -14.59 30.57 -35.81
N GLY A 389 -14.21 29.79 -34.78
CA GLY A 389 -15.12 29.03 -33.97
C GLY A 389 -16.04 29.93 -33.13
N PRO A 390 -17.25 29.46 -32.85
CA PRO A 390 -18.04 30.06 -31.78
C PRO A 390 -17.25 29.98 -30.47
N ALA A 391 -17.42 30.98 -29.62
CA ALA A 391 -16.83 31.08 -28.30
C ALA A 391 -16.89 29.72 -27.56
N PRO A 392 -15.87 29.35 -26.74
CA PRO A 392 -15.84 28.07 -26.02
C PRO A 392 -17.17 27.88 -25.31
N ALA A 393 -17.76 26.69 -25.47
CA ALA A 393 -19.00 26.35 -24.77
C ALA A 393 -18.76 26.57 -23.25
N PRO A 394 -19.70 27.22 -22.54
CA PRO A 394 -19.48 27.52 -21.13
C PRO A 394 -19.18 26.22 -20.38
N GLU A 395 -18.09 26.22 -19.59
CA GLU A 395 -17.74 25.09 -18.72
C GLU A 395 -18.97 24.69 -17.91
N LYS A 396 -19.40 23.45 -18.08
CA LYS A 396 -20.60 22.96 -17.39
C LYS A 396 -20.28 22.84 -15.89
N LYS A 397 -20.83 23.75 -15.11
CA LYS A 397 -20.63 23.85 -13.66
C LYS A 397 -21.07 22.58 -12.91
N THR A 398 -22.02 21.83 -13.46
CA THR A 398 -22.52 20.56 -12.90
C THR A 398 -21.39 19.54 -12.70
N ALA A 399 -20.47 19.38 -13.66
CA ALA A 399 -19.34 18.48 -13.52
C ALA A 399 -18.39 18.90 -12.38
N ALA A 400 -18.08 20.20 -12.30
CA ALA A 400 -17.26 20.75 -11.22
C ALA A 400 -17.93 20.58 -9.86
N ASN A 401 -19.26 20.77 -9.77
CA ASN A 401 -20.03 20.58 -8.56
C ASN A 401 -20.08 19.10 -8.13
N LEU A 402 -20.21 18.14 -9.07
CA LEU A 402 -20.12 16.70 -8.76
C LEU A 402 -18.74 16.35 -8.20
N ALA A 403 -17.67 16.87 -8.79
CA ALA A 403 -16.34 16.63 -8.28
C ALA A 403 -16.11 17.26 -6.89
N ARG A 404 -16.66 18.46 -6.62
CA ARG A 404 -16.66 19.09 -5.29
C ARG A 404 -17.40 18.24 -4.27
N ALA A 405 -18.59 17.73 -4.63
CA ALA A 405 -19.36 16.85 -3.77
C ALA A 405 -18.56 15.57 -3.42
N ILE A 406 -17.94 14.90 -4.41
CA ILE A 406 -17.08 13.72 -4.17
C ILE A 406 -15.94 14.04 -3.17
N LEU A 407 -15.31 15.20 -3.29
CA LEU A 407 -14.27 15.64 -2.36
C LEU A 407 -14.83 15.90 -0.95
N GLY A 408 -15.97 16.57 -0.84
CA GLY A 408 -16.67 16.86 0.41
C GLY A 408 -17.01 15.59 1.17
N GLU A 409 -17.67 14.63 0.52
CA GLU A 409 -18.03 13.32 1.10
C GLU A 409 -16.79 12.52 1.56
N SER A 410 -15.73 12.54 0.74
CA SER A 410 -14.47 11.87 1.09
C SER A 410 -13.81 12.49 2.33
N GLN A 411 -13.92 13.80 2.49
CA GLN A 411 -13.45 14.54 3.66
C GLN A 411 -14.33 14.25 4.88
N ALA A 412 -15.66 14.28 4.76
CA ALA A 412 -16.62 13.97 5.81
C ALA A 412 -16.40 12.54 6.34
N ARG A 413 -16.28 11.55 5.45
CA ARG A 413 -15.90 10.18 5.81
C ARG A 413 -14.64 10.11 6.67
N THR A 414 -13.59 10.82 6.26
CA THR A 414 -12.32 10.82 6.99
C THR A 414 -12.47 11.46 8.38
N ARG A 415 -13.16 12.61 8.48
CA ARG A 415 -13.45 13.28 9.74
C ARG A 415 -14.22 12.36 10.70
N TYR A 416 -15.30 11.72 10.22
CA TYR A 416 -16.12 10.85 11.07
C TYR A 416 -15.38 9.60 11.53
N THR A 417 -14.47 9.07 10.71
CA THR A 417 -13.58 7.98 11.15
C THR A 417 -12.67 8.42 12.31
N VAL A 418 -12.12 9.63 12.26
CA VAL A 418 -11.31 10.21 13.35
C VAL A 418 -12.17 10.46 14.60
N TYR A 419 -13.35 11.04 14.42
CA TYR A 419 -14.30 11.33 15.50
C TYR A 419 -14.77 10.05 16.22
N ALA A 420 -14.98 8.97 15.48
CA ALA A 420 -15.28 7.65 16.05
C ALA A 420 -14.14 7.15 16.97
N GLY A 421 -12.90 7.31 16.55
CA GLY A 421 -11.73 6.98 17.34
C GLY A 421 -11.64 7.76 18.65
N ILE A 422 -11.89 9.07 18.60
CA ILE A 422 -11.91 9.96 19.79
C ILE A 422 -13.05 9.55 20.72
N ALA A 423 -14.26 9.34 20.21
CA ALA A 423 -15.41 8.93 21.01
C ALA A 423 -15.15 7.61 21.76
N ARG A 424 -14.44 6.66 21.14
CA ARG A 424 -14.05 5.41 21.77
C ARG A 424 -13.02 5.61 22.89
N GLN A 425 -12.04 6.48 22.67
CA GLN A 425 -11.05 6.82 23.71
C GLN A 425 -11.70 7.49 24.91
N GLU A 426 -12.76 8.26 24.71
CA GLU A 426 -13.56 8.89 25.77
C GLU A 426 -14.62 7.96 26.37
N GLY A 427 -14.66 6.68 25.97
CA GLY A 427 -15.60 5.67 26.49
C GLY A 427 -17.03 5.78 25.92
N ASN A 428 -17.23 6.54 24.84
CA ASN A 428 -18.54 6.80 24.26
C ASN A 428 -18.80 5.92 23.01
N GLU A 429 -18.90 4.60 23.24
CA GLU A 429 -19.03 3.59 22.17
C GLU A 429 -20.25 3.82 21.27
N ARG A 430 -21.33 4.39 21.83
CA ARG A 430 -22.54 4.66 21.07
C ARG A 430 -22.34 5.76 20.02
N VAL A 431 -21.65 6.85 20.40
CA VAL A 431 -21.30 7.93 19.46
C VAL A 431 -20.28 7.43 18.45
N ALA A 432 -19.32 6.61 18.87
CA ALA A 432 -18.35 6.02 17.96
C ALA A 432 -19.02 5.23 16.84
N ARG A 433 -20.01 4.38 17.18
CA ARG A 433 -20.76 3.62 16.16
C ARG A 433 -21.52 4.51 15.19
N LEU A 434 -22.17 5.57 15.67
CA LEU A 434 -22.89 6.50 14.79
C LEU A 434 -21.91 7.16 13.81
N PHE A 435 -20.74 7.62 14.26
CA PHE A 435 -19.75 8.18 13.36
C PHE A 435 -19.23 7.16 12.33
N GLU A 436 -19.06 5.89 12.71
CA GLU A 436 -18.68 4.83 11.77
C GLU A 436 -19.77 4.54 10.73
N GLU A 437 -21.03 4.48 11.15
CA GLU A 437 -22.16 4.30 10.25
C GLU A 437 -22.26 5.46 9.27
N THR A 438 -22.17 6.71 9.76
CA THR A 438 -22.22 7.88 8.89
C THR A 438 -21.03 7.90 7.95
N ALA A 439 -19.81 7.63 8.43
CA ALA A 439 -18.64 7.53 7.54
C ALA A 439 -18.81 6.51 6.41
N ALA A 440 -19.51 5.41 6.66
CA ALA A 440 -19.84 4.42 5.63
C ALA A 440 -20.89 4.95 4.64
N ASN A 441 -21.87 5.75 5.09
CA ASN A 441 -22.85 6.39 4.23
C ASN A 441 -22.19 7.41 3.29
N GLU A 442 -21.26 8.26 3.78
CA GLU A 442 -20.52 9.24 2.96
C GLU A 442 -19.69 8.58 1.86
N ALA A 443 -19.15 7.38 2.12
CA ALA A 443 -18.49 6.61 1.06
C ALA A 443 -19.46 6.25 -0.08
N VAL A 444 -20.71 5.93 0.23
CA VAL A 444 -21.74 5.60 -0.75
C VAL A 444 -22.22 6.85 -1.50
N HIS A 445 -22.31 8.01 -0.83
CA HIS A 445 -22.66 9.28 -1.48
C HIS A 445 -21.60 9.68 -2.50
N ALA A 446 -20.32 9.61 -2.14
CA ALA A 446 -19.20 9.83 -3.06
C ALA A 446 -19.26 8.90 -4.28
N GLU A 447 -19.58 7.61 -4.09
CA GLU A 447 -19.77 6.64 -5.18
C GLU A 447 -20.93 7.03 -6.10
N CYS A 448 -22.06 7.48 -5.53
CA CYS A 448 -23.21 7.93 -6.30
C CYS A 448 -22.88 9.16 -7.16
N PHE A 449 -22.20 10.15 -6.60
CA PHE A 449 -21.77 11.33 -7.35
C PHE A 449 -20.74 10.99 -8.43
N LEU A 450 -19.81 10.08 -8.16
CA LEU A 450 -18.83 9.63 -9.16
C LEU A 450 -19.52 8.90 -10.33
N ARG A 451 -20.49 8.04 -10.04
CA ARG A 451 -21.28 7.35 -11.08
C ARG A 451 -22.04 8.35 -11.95
N GLU A 452 -22.64 9.38 -11.35
CA GLU A 452 -23.34 10.42 -12.06
C GLU A 452 -22.39 11.27 -12.92
N LEU A 453 -21.23 11.64 -12.39
CA LEU A 453 -20.20 12.36 -13.13
C LEU A 453 -19.75 11.60 -14.39
N ARG A 454 -19.56 10.28 -14.26
CA ARG A 454 -19.23 9.40 -15.41
C ARG A 454 -20.37 9.34 -16.42
N ALA A 455 -21.62 9.29 -15.96
CA ALA A 455 -22.81 9.24 -16.82
C ALA A 455 -23.01 10.52 -17.66
N LEU A 456 -22.47 11.65 -17.24
CA LEU A 456 -22.51 12.90 -18.01
C LEU A 456 -21.73 12.82 -19.32
N GLY A 457 -20.87 11.82 -19.50
CA GLY A 457 -20.08 11.63 -20.73
C GLY A 457 -19.14 12.81 -21.03
N ILE A 458 -18.73 13.57 -20.00
CA ILE A 458 -17.79 14.68 -20.14
C ILE A 458 -16.40 14.07 -20.21
N PRO A 459 -15.69 14.15 -21.35
CA PRO A 459 -14.33 13.64 -21.43
C PRO A 459 -13.37 14.56 -20.67
N GLY A 460 -12.44 13.96 -19.93
CA GLY A 460 -11.31 14.68 -19.40
C GLY A 460 -11.42 15.10 -17.94
N THR A 461 -10.46 15.87 -17.52
CA THR A 461 -10.24 16.37 -16.18
C THR A 461 -11.34 17.34 -15.74
N VAL A 462 -11.82 17.15 -14.52
CA VAL A 462 -12.49 18.24 -13.80
C VAL A 462 -11.43 19.32 -13.54
N PRO A 463 -11.71 20.60 -13.86
CA PRO A 463 -10.75 21.68 -13.66
C PRO A 463 -10.28 21.76 -12.20
N ASP A 464 -9.10 22.36 -11.97
CA ASP A 464 -8.47 22.51 -10.66
C ASP A 464 -9.47 23.01 -9.61
N LEU A 465 -9.85 22.12 -8.70
CA LEU A 465 -10.72 22.44 -7.58
C LEU A 465 -9.88 22.91 -6.40
N THR A 466 -10.03 24.18 -6.02
CA THR A 466 -9.47 24.68 -4.77
C THR A 466 -10.56 24.67 -3.71
N GLU A 467 -10.43 23.76 -2.74
CA GLU A 467 -11.37 23.63 -1.63
C GLU A 467 -10.64 23.79 -0.29
N SER A 468 -11.31 24.40 0.68
CA SER A 468 -10.80 24.52 2.05
C SER A 468 -11.09 23.24 2.81
N PHE A 469 -10.09 22.68 3.48
CA PHE A 469 -10.24 21.51 4.33
C PHE A 469 -10.27 21.93 5.80
N SER A 470 -11.40 21.71 6.49
CA SER A 470 -11.47 21.87 7.94
C SER A 470 -10.83 20.68 8.65
N MET A 471 -9.84 20.97 9.49
CA MET A 471 -9.13 20.00 10.33
C MET A 471 -9.60 20.04 11.79
N GLU A 472 -10.76 20.62 12.06
CA GLU A 472 -11.28 20.75 13.41
C GLU A 472 -11.53 19.39 14.04
N THR A 473 -10.87 19.14 15.17
CA THR A 473 -11.05 17.99 16.03
C THR A 473 -11.09 18.43 17.48
N GLY A 474 -11.96 17.86 18.28
CA GLY A 474 -12.14 18.18 19.69
C GLY A 474 -12.63 16.98 20.50
N THR A 475 -13.26 17.23 21.62
CA THR A 475 -13.98 16.22 22.41
C THR A 475 -15.12 15.60 21.60
N THR A 476 -15.64 14.46 22.05
CA THR A 476 -16.82 13.83 21.43
C THR A 476 -17.99 14.79 21.24
N ALA A 477 -18.25 15.66 22.24
CA ALA A 477 -19.34 16.64 22.17
C ALA A 477 -19.08 17.74 21.12
N GLU A 478 -17.85 18.19 21.01
CA GLU A 478 -17.45 19.18 19.98
C GLU A 478 -17.50 18.57 18.58
N ASN A 479 -17.04 17.34 18.44
CA ASN A 479 -17.06 16.60 17.17
C ASN A 479 -18.49 16.34 16.68
N LEU A 480 -19.45 16.04 17.58
CA LEU A 480 -20.88 15.95 17.23
C LEU A 480 -21.43 17.27 16.71
N ARG A 481 -21.01 18.40 17.29
CA ARG A 481 -21.42 19.75 16.85
C ARG A 481 -20.81 20.09 15.50
N TYR A 482 -19.51 19.84 15.28
CA TYR A 482 -18.84 20.07 14.00
C TYR A 482 -19.47 19.22 12.88
N ALA A 483 -19.74 17.95 13.16
CA ALA A 483 -20.41 17.07 12.22
C ALA A 483 -21.79 17.61 11.86
N ALA A 484 -22.65 17.91 12.85
CA ALA A 484 -23.99 18.43 12.62
C ALA A 484 -24.00 19.76 11.84
N GLU A 485 -23.01 20.63 12.00
CA GLU A 485 -22.91 21.87 11.25
C GLU A 485 -22.47 21.63 9.80
N GLY A 486 -21.55 20.69 9.57
CA GLY A 486 -21.15 20.28 8.22
C GLY A 486 -22.34 19.76 7.41
N GLU A 487 -23.06 18.75 7.93
CA GLU A 487 -24.25 18.19 7.30
C GLU A 487 -25.30 19.27 6.98
N ARG A 488 -25.50 20.17 7.94
CA ARG A 488 -26.45 21.29 7.74
C ARG A 488 -26.05 22.18 6.57
N GLN A 489 -24.76 22.51 6.40
CA GLN A 489 -24.31 23.31 5.26
C GLN A 489 -24.55 22.57 3.93
N GLU A 490 -24.31 21.26 3.91
CA GLU A 490 -24.50 20.44 2.71
C GLU A 490 -25.97 20.40 2.29
N TYR A 491 -26.89 20.00 3.18
CA TYR A 491 -28.28 19.84 2.79
C TYR A 491 -29.06 21.14 2.63
N SER A 492 -28.67 22.23 3.33
CA SER A 492 -29.44 23.49 3.31
C SER A 492 -28.90 24.54 2.34
N ILE A 493 -27.64 24.42 1.92
CA ILE A 493 -26.97 25.44 1.09
C ILE A 493 -26.34 24.81 -0.16
N LEU A 494 -25.39 23.85 0.01
CA LEU A 494 -24.56 23.39 -1.09
C LEU A 494 -25.32 22.52 -2.08
N TYR A 495 -25.95 21.46 -1.63
CA TYR A 495 -26.62 20.51 -2.50
C TYR A 495 -27.89 21.07 -3.16
N PRO A 496 -28.70 21.93 -2.51
CA PRO A 496 -29.76 22.65 -3.22
C PRO A 496 -29.26 23.56 -4.35
N GLU A 497 -28.13 24.25 -4.14
CA GLU A 497 -27.53 25.08 -5.18
C GLU A 497 -26.96 24.24 -6.33
N PHE A 498 -26.28 23.12 -6.03
CA PHE A 498 -25.78 22.20 -7.04
C PHE A 498 -26.93 21.57 -7.86
N ALA A 499 -28.02 21.20 -7.20
CA ALA A 499 -29.22 20.68 -7.86
C ALA A 499 -29.83 21.72 -8.79
N ARG A 500 -29.92 23.00 -8.36
CA ARG A 500 -30.42 24.09 -9.19
C ARG A 500 -29.58 24.29 -10.45
N VAL A 501 -28.24 24.33 -10.28
CA VAL A 501 -27.32 24.48 -11.41
C VAL A 501 -27.42 23.32 -12.39
N ALA A 502 -27.55 22.09 -11.89
CA ALA A 502 -27.69 20.91 -12.74
C ALA A 502 -29.01 20.94 -13.54
N ALA A 503 -30.12 21.37 -12.92
CA ALA A 503 -31.39 21.52 -13.61
C ALA A 503 -31.32 22.62 -14.70
N GLU A 504 -30.67 23.75 -14.43
CA GLU A 504 -30.48 24.83 -15.40
C GLU A 504 -29.61 24.40 -16.59
N GLU A 505 -28.64 23.50 -16.37
CA GLU A 505 -27.78 22.94 -17.41
C GLU A 505 -28.39 21.72 -18.11
N GLY A 506 -29.60 21.29 -17.70
CA GLY A 506 -30.32 20.18 -18.31
C GLY A 506 -29.88 18.78 -17.81
N PHE A 507 -29.22 18.69 -16.65
CA PHE A 507 -28.79 17.44 -16.02
C PHE A 507 -29.77 17.01 -14.92
N ASP A 508 -31.00 16.67 -15.29
CA ASP A 508 -32.07 16.31 -14.36
C ASP A 508 -31.71 15.13 -13.44
N SER A 509 -30.87 14.17 -13.89
CA SER A 509 -30.44 13.04 -13.09
C SER A 509 -29.59 13.51 -11.93
N ALA A 510 -28.61 14.37 -12.20
CA ALA A 510 -27.72 14.97 -11.19
C ALA A 510 -28.52 15.83 -10.21
N ALA A 511 -29.46 16.65 -10.71
CA ALA A 511 -30.33 17.47 -9.87
C ALA A 511 -31.13 16.63 -8.88
N ARG A 512 -31.73 15.52 -9.34
CA ARG A 512 -32.47 14.58 -8.47
C ARG A 512 -31.55 13.89 -7.47
N LEU A 513 -30.32 13.49 -7.89
CA LEU A 513 -29.36 12.85 -7.00
C LEU A 513 -28.99 13.76 -5.82
N TRP A 514 -28.64 15.03 -6.05
CA TRP A 514 -28.36 15.99 -4.98
C TRP A 514 -29.56 16.21 -4.06
N ALA A 515 -30.77 16.32 -4.61
CA ALA A 515 -31.98 16.47 -3.79
C ALA A 515 -32.25 15.25 -2.89
N HIS A 516 -31.88 14.05 -3.33
CA HIS A 516 -31.98 12.84 -2.53
C HIS A 516 -30.88 12.75 -1.46
N ILE A 517 -29.62 13.02 -1.81
CA ILE A 517 -28.52 12.97 -0.84
C ILE A 517 -28.72 14.06 0.22
N ALA A 518 -29.13 15.28 -0.13
CA ALA A 518 -29.48 16.32 0.83
C ALA A 518 -30.46 15.84 1.93
N ARG A 519 -31.40 14.95 1.61
CA ARG A 519 -32.28 14.36 2.62
C ARG A 519 -31.56 13.35 3.53
N ALA A 520 -30.53 12.67 3.03
CA ALA A 520 -29.71 11.80 3.87
C ALA A 520 -28.92 12.63 4.87
N GLU A 521 -28.30 13.75 4.43
CA GLU A 521 -27.52 14.65 5.28
C GLU A 521 -28.38 15.35 6.34
N GLU A 522 -29.61 15.73 6.00
CA GLU A 522 -30.59 16.18 7.00
C GLU A 522 -30.85 15.12 8.08
N GLY A 523 -30.87 13.84 7.68
CA GLY A 523 -30.99 12.70 8.58
C GLY A 523 -29.77 12.58 9.49
N HIS A 524 -28.56 12.71 8.95
CA HIS A 524 -27.29 12.66 9.70
C HIS A 524 -27.22 13.80 10.73
N GLU A 525 -27.50 15.05 10.34
CA GLU A 525 -27.55 16.17 11.26
C GLU A 525 -28.49 15.91 12.44
N ARG A 526 -29.71 15.44 12.18
CA ARG A 526 -30.69 15.11 13.25
C ARG A 526 -30.12 14.10 14.23
N LEU A 527 -29.44 13.06 13.76
CA LEU A 527 -28.83 12.05 14.61
C LEU A 527 -27.70 12.62 15.46
N PHE A 528 -26.80 13.42 14.89
CA PHE A 528 -25.73 14.10 15.61
C PHE A 528 -26.26 15.05 16.67
N ARG A 529 -27.25 15.90 16.35
CA ARG A 529 -27.91 16.80 17.31
C ARG A 529 -28.64 16.08 18.44
N ARG A 530 -29.20 14.90 18.16
CA ARG A 530 -29.84 14.10 19.22
C ARG A 530 -28.83 13.55 20.21
N LEU A 531 -27.71 13.02 19.74
CA LEU A 531 -26.63 12.54 20.62
C LEU A 531 -25.93 13.68 21.37
N GLU A 532 -25.73 14.83 20.74
CA GLU A 532 -25.23 16.04 21.40
C GLU A 532 -26.10 16.42 22.62
N ARG A 533 -27.42 16.27 22.52
CA ARG A 533 -28.39 16.53 23.59
C ARG A 533 -28.60 15.36 24.54
N GLY A 534 -27.80 14.31 24.47
CA GLY A 534 -27.91 13.10 25.32
C GLY A 534 -29.16 12.24 25.03
N LYS A 535 -29.82 12.42 23.87
CA LYS A 535 -31.03 11.68 23.49
C LYS A 535 -30.69 10.39 22.74
N SER A 536 -31.63 9.43 22.71
CA SER A 536 -31.48 8.18 21.94
C SER A 536 -31.54 8.44 20.43
N THR A 537 -30.77 7.68 19.64
CA THR A 537 -30.81 7.66 18.16
C THR A 537 -31.94 6.78 17.61
N ALA A 538 -32.64 6.03 18.47
CA ALA A 538 -33.58 4.97 18.11
C ALA A 538 -34.95 5.43 17.56
N GLU A 539 -35.16 6.71 17.27
CA GLU A 539 -36.44 7.16 16.73
C GLU A 539 -36.27 7.71 15.31
N VAL A 540 -36.43 6.83 14.33
CA VAL A 540 -36.93 7.23 13.01
C VAL A 540 -38.44 7.50 13.23
N PRO A 541 -39.01 8.63 12.77
CA PRO A 541 -40.44 8.92 12.93
C PRO A 541 -41.30 7.80 12.36
N GLU A 542 -42.47 7.58 12.98
CA GLU A 542 -43.43 6.59 12.52
C GLU A 542 -43.82 6.86 11.05
N GLY A 543 -43.69 5.83 10.19
CA GLY A 543 -43.94 5.97 8.74
C GLY A 543 -42.70 6.31 7.90
N MET A 544 -41.52 6.48 8.52
CA MET A 544 -40.24 6.67 7.80
C MET A 544 -39.39 5.42 7.84
N TRP A 545 -38.58 5.21 6.79
CA TRP A 545 -37.65 4.10 6.62
C TRP A 545 -36.28 4.64 6.27
N ARG A 546 -35.23 4.09 6.89
CA ARG A 546 -33.85 4.49 6.61
C ARG A 546 -33.12 3.41 5.82
N CYS A 547 -32.48 3.77 4.73
CA CYS A 547 -31.56 2.90 4.02
C CYS A 547 -30.27 2.71 4.84
N MET A 548 -29.98 1.49 5.23
CA MET A 548 -28.78 1.19 6.03
C MET A 548 -27.47 1.34 5.26
N ASN A 549 -27.53 1.44 3.92
CA ASN A 549 -26.34 1.58 3.09
C ASN A 549 -25.92 3.04 2.87
N CYS A 550 -26.89 3.96 2.66
CA CYS A 550 -26.59 5.36 2.32
C CYS A 550 -27.31 6.38 3.22
N GLY A 551 -27.89 5.98 4.32
CA GLY A 551 -28.55 6.87 5.27
C GLY A 551 -29.87 7.49 4.79
N TYR A 552 -30.22 7.40 3.51
CA TYR A 552 -31.43 8.04 2.93
C TYR A 552 -32.71 7.64 3.67
N VAL A 553 -33.49 8.65 4.05
CA VAL A 553 -34.77 8.45 4.75
C VAL A 553 -35.92 8.54 3.76
N TYR A 554 -36.76 7.50 3.72
CA TYR A 554 -37.89 7.37 2.82
C TYR A 554 -39.20 7.41 3.58
N GLU A 555 -40.10 8.26 3.12
CA GLU A 555 -41.41 8.47 3.72
C GLU A 555 -42.44 7.78 2.83
N THR A 556 -42.82 6.53 3.14
CA THR A 556 -43.79 5.77 2.35
C THR A 556 -44.47 4.66 3.15
N ALA A 557 -45.66 4.30 2.74
CA ALA A 557 -46.37 3.12 3.23
C ALA A 557 -45.83 1.81 2.60
N GLU A 558 -45.30 1.89 1.37
CA GLU A 558 -44.75 0.75 0.64
C GLU A 558 -43.29 1.03 0.29
N LEU A 559 -42.38 0.14 0.74
CA LEU A 559 -40.97 0.25 0.48
C LEU A 559 -40.62 -0.12 -0.97
N PRO A 560 -39.77 0.65 -1.64
CA PRO A 560 -39.26 0.25 -2.94
C PRO A 560 -38.34 -0.95 -2.80
N GLU A 561 -38.28 -1.80 -3.81
CA GLU A 561 -37.41 -2.97 -3.88
C GLU A 561 -35.91 -2.58 -3.81
N HIS A 562 -35.59 -1.39 -4.34
CA HIS A 562 -34.25 -0.82 -4.34
C HIS A 562 -34.25 0.62 -3.85
N CYS A 563 -33.21 1.02 -3.13
CA CYS A 563 -33.05 2.40 -2.68
C CYS A 563 -32.91 3.35 -3.89
N PRO A 564 -33.68 4.45 -3.96
CA PRO A 564 -33.63 5.37 -5.09
C PRO A 564 -32.34 6.16 -5.21
N VAL A 565 -31.51 6.18 -4.16
CA VAL A 565 -30.21 6.87 -4.12
C VAL A 565 -29.07 5.94 -4.52
N CYS A 566 -28.86 4.86 -3.76
CA CYS A 566 -27.69 3.99 -3.97
C CYS A 566 -27.97 2.76 -4.85
N GLY A 567 -29.24 2.49 -5.20
CA GLY A 567 -29.62 1.36 -6.04
C GLY A 567 -29.53 -0.02 -5.39
N LYS A 568 -29.09 -0.14 -4.12
CA LYS A 568 -28.95 -1.44 -3.44
C LYS A 568 -30.31 -1.97 -2.96
N GLY A 569 -30.48 -3.30 -2.97
CA GLY A 569 -31.66 -4.03 -2.53
C GLY A 569 -31.83 -4.05 -1.00
N PRO A 570 -32.78 -4.84 -0.44
CA PRO A 570 -33.41 -4.57 0.85
C PRO A 570 -32.43 -4.48 2.02
N GLY A 571 -32.26 -3.28 2.54
CA GLY A 571 -31.49 -2.95 3.74
C GLY A 571 -32.17 -1.79 4.47
N TRP A 572 -33.50 -1.86 4.62
CA TRP A 572 -34.29 -0.82 5.28
C TRP A 572 -34.41 -1.10 6.77
N GLN A 573 -34.08 -0.10 7.60
CA GLN A 573 -34.36 -0.13 9.03
C GLN A 573 -35.71 0.53 9.29
N GLN A 574 -36.61 -0.24 9.93
CA GLN A 574 -37.83 0.29 10.48
C GLN A 574 -37.56 1.12 11.73
N PRO A 575 -38.29 2.20 12.00
CA PRO A 575 -38.33 2.79 13.33
C PRO A 575 -38.75 1.72 14.35
N GLU A 576 -38.01 1.60 15.47
CA GLU A 576 -38.43 0.73 16.56
C GLU A 576 -39.78 1.22 17.09
N GLY A 577 -40.85 0.57 16.63
CA GLY A 577 -42.19 0.76 17.18
C GLY A 577 -42.19 0.35 18.64
N LYS A 578 -42.80 1.14 19.48
CA LYS A 578 -43.15 0.74 20.85
C LYS A 578 -43.81 -0.64 20.81
N LYS A 579 -43.18 -1.65 21.43
CA LYS A 579 -43.89 -2.84 21.86
C LYS A 579 -44.86 -2.49 22.98
#